data_c4ef47bbbb9fecfa2083bd5dcaa5652d
#
_entry.id   c4ef47bbbb9fecfa2083bd5dcaa5652d
#
_cell.length_a   1.000
_cell.length_b   1.000
_cell.length_c   1.000
_cell.angle_alpha   90.00
_cell.angle_beta   90.00
_cell.angle_gamma   90.00
#
_symmetry.space_group_name_H-M   'P 1'
#
loop_
_entity.id
_entity.type
_entity.pdbx_description
1 polymer ?
#
loop_
_entity_poly.entity_id
_entity_poly.type
_entity_poly.pdbx_seq_one_letter_code
_entity_poly.pdbx_strand_id
1 'polypeptide(L)'
;MAIGESALGPYVTGVLSLDDVSLDGKIVLLRVDVNSPMNPENMEFLDDRRFTEFLPTLDDLSSSKVVIISHQSRPGKLDFTSTEPHSKLLSRLTGRKVDFVPDVCGESAIQAIKSMEDGDILFLNNVRML
;
A
#
# COMPACT_ATOMS: atom_id res chain seq x y z
N MET A 1 -7.92 3.50 -26.57
CA MET A 1 -6.51 3.27 -26.19
C MET A 1 -6.13 1.81 -26.42
N ALA A 2 -5.00 1.57 -27.04
CA ALA A 2 -4.52 0.21 -27.25
C ALA A 2 -4.09 -0.39 -25.91
N ILE A 3 -4.43 -1.66 -25.68
CA ILE A 3 -4.11 -2.37 -24.46
C ILE A 3 -2.76 -3.05 -24.62
N GLY A 4 -1.86 -2.78 -23.68
CA GLY A 4 -0.76 -3.66 -23.37
C GLY A 4 0.55 -3.43 -24.07
N GLU A 5 0.60 -3.31 -25.37
CA GLU A 5 1.89 -3.31 -26.08
C GLU A 5 2.80 -2.14 -25.72
N SER A 6 2.25 -0.93 -25.59
CA SER A 6 3.04 0.26 -25.25
C SER A 6 3.57 0.24 -23.83
N ALA A 7 2.82 -0.39 -22.91
CA ALA A 7 3.16 -0.42 -21.49
C ALA A 7 4.03 -1.63 -21.12
N LEU A 8 3.81 -2.77 -21.79
CA LEU A 8 4.41 -4.05 -21.38
C LEU A 8 5.41 -4.60 -22.39
N GLY A 9 5.60 -3.90 -23.52
CA GLY A 9 6.48 -4.32 -24.58
C GLY A 9 5.85 -5.35 -25.52
N PRO A 10 6.60 -5.77 -26.56
CA PRO A 10 6.05 -6.57 -27.65
C PRO A 10 5.71 -8.02 -27.28
N TYR A 11 6.18 -8.52 -26.16
CA TYR A 11 6.00 -9.91 -25.76
C TYR A 11 4.79 -10.15 -24.86
N VAL A 12 4.15 -9.08 -24.36
CA VAL A 12 3.01 -9.17 -23.46
C VAL A 12 1.88 -8.32 -24.01
N THR A 13 0.85 -8.98 -24.56
CA THR A 13 -0.33 -8.31 -25.12
C THR A 13 -1.58 -8.75 -24.38
N GLY A 14 -2.59 -7.88 -24.33
CA GLY A 14 -3.86 -8.17 -23.68
C GLY A 14 -3.84 -8.09 -22.14
N VAL A 15 -2.74 -7.68 -21.55
CA VAL A 15 -2.62 -7.47 -20.11
C VAL A 15 -2.67 -5.98 -19.83
N LEU A 16 -3.54 -5.57 -18.90
CA LEU A 16 -3.67 -4.17 -18.49
C LEU A 16 -2.61 -3.79 -17.47
N SER A 17 -2.07 -2.58 -17.64
CA SER A 17 -1.22 -1.94 -16.63
C SER A 17 -1.88 -0.63 -16.17
N LEU A 18 -1.27 0.07 -15.22
CA LEU A 18 -1.76 1.37 -14.76
C LEU A 18 -1.82 2.42 -15.88
N ASP A 19 -0.94 2.30 -16.88
CA ASP A 19 -0.93 3.21 -18.02
C ASP A 19 -2.11 3.01 -18.98
N ASP A 20 -2.76 1.85 -18.91
CA ASP A 20 -3.85 1.47 -19.80
C ASP A 20 -5.23 1.83 -19.29
N VAL A 21 -5.36 2.21 -18.00
CA VAL A 21 -6.65 2.47 -17.37
C VAL A 21 -6.62 3.79 -16.60
N SER A 22 -7.78 4.44 -16.50
CA SER A 22 -7.93 5.60 -15.63
C SER A 22 -8.51 5.13 -14.30
N LEU A 23 -7.78 5.43 -13.22
CA LEU A 23 -8.17 5.08 -11.86
C LEU A 23 -8.53 6.32 -11.03
N ASP A 24 -8.65 7.48 -11.67
CA ASP A 24 -9.03 8.73 -11.01
C ASP A 24 -10.39 8.59 -10.33
N GLY A 25 -10.46 8.95 -9.06
CA GLY A 25 -11.68 8.86 -8.25
C GLY A 25 -12.05 7.45 -7.82
N LYS A 26 -11.30 6.45 -8.22
CA LYS A 26 -11.58 5.05 -7.89
C LYS A 26 -10.91 4.64 -6.58
N ILE A 27 -11.50 3.64 -5.92
CA ILE A 27 -10.88 2.97 -4.79
C ILE A 27 -9.95 1.90 -5.37
N VAL A 28 -8.67 2.01 -5.08
CA VAL A 28 -7.64 1.09 -5.56
C VAL A 28 -7.10 0.30 -4.37
N LEU A 29 -7.29 -1.01 -4.41
CA LEU A 29 -6.69 -1.90 -3.43
C LEU A 29 -5.29 -2.27 -3.91
N LEU A 30 -4.28 -1.78 -3.21
CA LEU A 30 -2.88 -1.95 -3.58
C LEU A 30 -2.19 -2.89 -2.60
N ARG A 31 -1.77 -4.05 -3.08
CA ARG A 31 -0.94 -4.96 -2.31
C ARG A 31 0.52 -4.62 -2.52
N VAL A 32 1.25 -4.42 -1.42
CA VAL A 32 2.68 -4.12 -1.45
C VAL A 32 3.44 -5.07 -0.53
N ASP A 33 4.69 -5.32 -0.86
CA ASP A 33 5.59 -6.07 0.01
C ASP A 33 6.41 -5.08 0.82
N VAL A 34 6.01 -4.89 2.07
CA VAL A 34 6.71 -4.05 3.04
C VAL A 34 7.21 -4.86 4.23
N ASN A 35 7.32 -6.18 4.05
CA ASN A 35 7.87 -7.09 5.07
C ASN A 35 9.37 -6.85 5.21
N SER A 36 9.71 -5.81 5.94
CA SER A 36 11.07 -5.28 6.06
C SER A 36 11.66 -5.64 7.41
N PRO A 37 13.00 -5.78 7.49
CA PRO A 37 13.66 -6.03 8.78
C PRO A 37 13.35 -4.90 9.76
N MET A 38 12.97 -5.28 10.98
CA MET A 38 12.71 -4.34 12.07
C MET A 38 13.53 -4.75 13.30
N ASN A 39 14.01 -3.76 14.04
CA ASN A 39 14.61 -4.00 15.33
C ASN A 39 13.51 -4.37 16.34
N PRO A 40 13.48 -5.61 16.88
CA PRO A 40 12.39 -6.03 17.75
C PRO A 40 12.34 -5.31 19.10
N GLU A 41 13.43 -4.64 19.51
CA GLU A 41 13.46 -3.89 20.77
C GLU A 41 12.70 -2.58 20.71
N ASN A 42 12.73 -1.89 19.56
CA ASN A 42 12.10 -0.58 19.38
C ASN A 42 11.15 -0.52 18.18
N MET A 43 11.04 -1.61 17.42
CA MET A 43 10.20 -1.72 16.23
C MET A 43 10.51 -0.65 15.17
N GLU A 44 11.76 -0.25 15.07
CA GLU A 44 12.24 0.64 14.02
C GLU A 44 12.73 -0.18 12.82
N PHE A 45 12.51 0.37 11.62
CA PHE A 45 12.96 -0.27 10.39
C PHE A 45 14.48 -0.17 10.25
N LEU A 46 15.09 -1.29 9.87
CA LEU A 46 16.52 -1.35 9.56
C LEU A 46 16.81 -0.98 8.10
N ASP A 47 15.79 -1.01 7.24
CA ASP A 47 15.90 -0.74 5.81
C ASP A 47 14.55 -0.28 5.29
N ASP A 48 14.53 0.69 4.36
CA ASP A 48 13.31 1.23 3.78
C ASP A 48 13.16 0.96 2.27
N ARG A 49 14.02 0.14 1.68
CA ARG A 49 14.04 -0.10 0.24
C ARG A 49 12.71 -0.62 -0.30
N ARG A 50 12.03 -1.49 0.44
CA ARG A 50 10.74 -2.03 0.01
C ARG A 50 9.67 -0.96 -0.07
N PHE A 51 9.79 0.09 0.72
CA PHE A 51 8.87 1.25 0.66
C PHE A 51 9.19 2.13 -0.54
N THR A 52 10.46 2.39 -0.80
CA THR A 52 10.84 3.28 -1.90
C THR A 52 10.53 2.69 -3.26
N GLU A 53 10.50 1.37 -3.39
CA GLU A 53 10.21 0.68 -4.65
C GLU A 53 8.82 0.96 -5.21
N PHE A 54 7.81 1.19 -4.36
CA PHE A 54 6.45 1.43 -4.86
C PHE A 54 6.02 2.90 -4.80
N LEU A 55 6.91 3.83 -4.43
CA LEU A 55 6.59 5.26 -4.44
C LEU A 55 6.15 5.76 -5.82
N PRO A 56 6.77 5.34 -6.95
CA PRO A 56 6.28 5.73 -8.27
C PRO A 56 4.85 5.27 -8.54
N THR A 57 4.47 4.09 -8.07
CA THR A 57 3.09 3.60 -8.19
C THR A 57 2.10 4.50 -7.44
N LEU A 58 2.46 4.95 -6.24
CA LEU A 58 1.63 5.89 -5.50
C LEU A 58 1.48 7.23 -6.21
N ASP A 59 2.54 7.70 -6.85
CA ASP A 59 2.47 8.94 -7.65
C ASP A 59 1.51 8.77 -8.83
N ASP A 60 1.51 7.63 -9.50
CA ASP A 60 0.58 7.32 -10.59
C ASP A 60 -0.87 7.24 -10.09
N LEU A 61 -1.08 6.96 -8.82
CA LEU A 61 -2.40 6.85 -8.19
C LEU A 61 -2.79 8.10 -7.38
N SER A 62 -2.19 9.24 -7.67
CA SER A 62 -2.36 10.48 -6.87
C SER A 62 -3.79 11.04 -6.90
N SER A 63 -4.62 10.66 -7.85
CA SER A 63 -6.03 11.05 -7.94
C SER A 63 -6.99 9.94 -7.56
N SER A 64 -6.48 8.85 -7.00
CA SER A 64 -7.27 7.69 -6.56
C SER A 64 -7.37 7.67 -5.04
N LYS A 65 -8.28 6.83 -4.53
CA LYS A 65 -8.35 6.47 -3.12
C LYS A 65 -7.57 5.17 -2.96
N VAL A 66 -6.38 5.23 -2.37
CA VAL A 66 -5.48 4.06 -2.31
C VAL A 66 -5.61 3.39 -0.96
N VAL A 67 -5.98 2.12 -0.96
CA VAL A 67 -6.07 1.26 0.23
C VAL A 67 -4.93 0.25 0.14
N ILE A 68 -3.99 0.32 1.07
CA ILE A 68 -2.80 -0.53 1.07
C ILE A 68 -3.01 -1.75 1.96
N ILE A 69 -2.76 -2.93 1.43
CA ILE A 69 -2.73 -4.19 2.17
C ILE A 69 -1.34 -4.78 2.14
N SER A 70 -0.90 -5.29 3.28
CA SER A 70 0.43 -5.87 3.43
C SER A 70 0.53 -6.72 4.69
N HIS A 71 1.69 -7.36 4.86
CA HIS A 71 2.01 -8.07 6.08
C HIS A 71 3.40 -7.68 6.59
N GLN A 72 3.62 -7.90 7.88
CA GLN A 72 4.90 -7.77 8.54
C GLN A 72 5.13 -9.01 9.37
N SER A 73 6.15 -9.81 8.99
CA SER A 73 6.53 -11.02 9.70
C SER A 73 5.38 -12.05 9.79
N ARG A 74 5.33 -12.82 10.84
CA ARG A 74 4.28 -13.83 11.09
C ARG A 74 4.07 -14.00 12.59
N PRO A 75 2.89 -14.47 13.03
CA PRO A 75 2.64 -14.72 14.45
C PRO A 75 3.72 -15.57 15.10
N GLY A 76 4.15 -15.18 16.30
CA GLY A 76 5.21 -15.85 17.03
C GLY A 76 6.61 -15.34 16.79
N LYS A 77 6.81 -14.45 15.82
CA LYS A 77 8.11 -13.79 15.58
C LYS A 77 8.21 -12.49 16.36
N LEU A 78 9.45 -12.11 16.73
CA LEU A 78 9.71 -10.93 17.55
C LEU A 78 9.36 -9.62 16.84
N ASP A 79 9.43 -9.60 15.51
CA ASP A 79 9.12 -8.44 14.69
C ASP A 79 7.70 -8.48 14.10
N PHE A 80 6.85 -9.39 14.57
CA PHE A 80 5.43 -9.40 14.20
C PHE A 80 4.70 -8.27 14.92
N THR A 81 4.11 -7.38 14.14
CA THR A 81 3.45 -6.18 14.67
C THR A 81 2.34 -5.71 13.72
N SER A 82 1.58 -4.74 14.18
CA SER A 82 0.69 -4.00 13.30
C SER A 82 1.48 -3.28 12.22
N THR A 83 0.81 -2.80 11.19
CA THR A 83 1.42 -2.00 10.14
C THR A 83 1.34 -0.50 10.40
N GLU A 84 1.05 -0.10 11.63
CA GLU A 84 1.05 1.33 12.00
C GLU A 84 2.43 1.99 11.78
N PRO A 85 3.57 1.38 12.20
CA PRO A 85 4.89 1.92 11.89
C PRO A 85 5.13 2.08 10.40
N HIS A 86 4.59 1.16 9.59
CA HIS A 86 4.69 1.18 8.13
C HIS A 86 3.98 2.41 7.56
N SER A 87 2.78 2.70 8.05
CA SER A 87 2.03 3.89 7.61
C SER A 87 2.78 5.18 7.93
N LYS A 88 3.40 5.25 9.09
CA LYS A 88 4.19 6.42 9.51
C LYS A 88 5.44 6.60 8.67
N LEU A 89 6.16 5.52 8.37
CA LEU A 89 7.33 5.58 7.50
C LEU A 89 6.94 6.02 6.09
N LEU A 90 5.86 5.46 5.53
CA LEU A 90 5.38 5.83 4.21
C LEU A 90 4.99 7.31 4.16
N SER A 91 4.33 7.83 5.19
CA SER A 91 3.99 9.24 5.28
C SER A 91 5.24 10.13 5.23
N ARG A 92 6.30 9.75 5.93
CA ARG A 92 7.58 10.49 5.90
C ARG A 92 8.24 10.45 4.53
N LEU A 93 8.25 9.29 3.89
CA LEU A 93 8.89 9.11 2.58
C LEU A 93 8.16 9.84 1.46
N THR A 94 6.83 9.89 1.52
CA THR A 94 6.02 10.55 0.48
C THR A 94 5.80 12.03 0.73
N GLY A 95 5.95 12.49 1.96
CA GLY A 95 5.52 13.83 2.37
C GLY A 95 4.01 14.01 2.36
N ARG A 96 3.25 12.93 2.22
CA ARG A 96 1.78 12.92 2.18
C ARG A 96 1.22 12.31 3.46
N LYS A 97 0.00 12.68 3.80
CA LYS A 97 -0.72 12.05 4.90
C LYS A 97 -1.07 10.61 4.51
N VAL A 98 -0.70 9.65 5.36
CA VAL A 98 -1.07 8.25 5.23
C VAL A 98 -1.82 7.86 6.50
N ASP A 99 -3.11 7.57 6.38
CA ASP A 99 -3.93 7.15 7.50
C ASP A 99 -3.74 5.65 7.78
N PHE A 100 -3.92 5.26 9.02
CA PHE A 100 -3.87 3.88 9.46
C PHE A 100 -5.16 3.51 10.17
N VAL A 101 -5.68 2.31 9.90
CA VAL A 101 -6.80 1.74 10.65
C VAL A 101 -6.37 0.39 11.23
N PRO A 102 -6.61 0.14 12.53
CA PRO A 102 -6.20 -1.12 13.18
C PRO A 102 -7.19 -2.26 12.87
N ASP A 103 -7.51 -2.44 11.60
CA ASP A 103 -8.47 -3.41 11.10
C ASP A 103 -8.08 -3.82 9.68
N VAL A 104 -8.54 -4.98 9.24
CA VAL A 104 -8.25 -5.46 7.88
C VAL A 104 -9.52 -5.48 7.04
N CYS A 105 -10.55 -6.20 7.47
CA CYS A 105 -11.78 -6.36 6.68
C CYS A 105 -13.06 -6.24 7.52
N GLY A 106 -12.95 -5.68 8.71
CA GLY A 106 -14.10 -5.46 9.59
C GLY A 106 -14.76 -4.10 9.37
N GLU A 107 -15.63 -3.74 10.30
CA GLU A 107 -16.45 -2.52 10.20
C GLU A 107 -15.59 -1.24 10.20
N SER A 108 -14.52 -1.19 11.03
CA SER A 108 -13.65 -0.02 11.08
C SER A 108 -12.95 0.22 9.76
N ALA A 109 -12.49 -0.84 9.09
CA ALA A 109 -11.88 -0.74 7.76
C ALA A 109 -12.90 -0.23 6.73
N ILE A 110 -14.11 -0.78 6.75
CA ILE A 110 -15.20 -0.37 5.83
C ILE A 110 -15.51 1.12 5.99
N GLN A 111 -15.67 1.58 7.23
CA GLN A 111 -15.98 2.99 7.50
C GLN A 111 -14.82 3.91 7.11
N ALA A 112 -13.59 3.51 7.36
CA ALA A 112 -12.41 4.28 6.96
C ALA A 112 -12.35 4.44 5.43
N ILE A 113 -12.62 3.36 4.69
CA ILE A 113 -12.63 3.40 3.22
C ILE A 113 -13.73 4.31 2.70
N LYS A 114 -14.93 4.22 3.27
CA LYS A 114 -16.07 5.06 2.87
C LYS A 114 -15.82 6.55 3.11
N SER A 115 -14.97 6.89 4.05
CA SER A 115 -14.64 8.27 4.39
C SER A 115 -13.49 8.85 3.57
N MET A 116 -12.88 8.07 2.69
CA MET A 116 -11.75 8.52 1.89
C MET A 116 -12.17 9.53 0.82
N GLU A 117 -11.27 10.45 0.54
CA GLU A 117 -11.36 11.38 -0.57
C GLU A 117 -10.29 11.07 -1.62
N ASP A 118 -10.46 11.60 -2.83
CA ASP A 118 -9.48 11.40 -3.90
C ASP A 118 -8.12 11.91 -3.47
N GLY A 119 -7.10 11.10 -3.68
CA GLY A 119 -5.74 11.37 -3.25
C GLY A 119 -5.39 10.83 -1.87
N ASP A 120 -6.36 10.34 -1.10
CA ASP A 120 -6.08 9.77 0.21
C ASP A 120 -5.39 8.41 0.10
N ILE A 121 -4.53 8.13 1.08
CA ILE A 121 -3.87 6.84 1.24
C ILE A 121 -4.26 6.29 2.62
N LEU A 122 -4.80 5.07 2.63
CA LEU A 122 -5.18 4.37 3.85
C LEU A 122 -4.39 3.06 3.95
N PHE A 123 -3.72 2.85 5.06
CA PHE A 123 -3.00 1.64 5.34
C PHE A 123 -3.84 0.75 6.26
N LEU A 124 -4.19 -0.45 5.81
CA LEU A 124 -4.88 -1.43 6.66
C LEU A 124 -3.88 -2.15 7.55
N ASN A 125 -4.38 -2.75 8.63
CA ASN A 125 -3.53 -3.48 9.55
C ASN A 125 -2.90 -4.70 8.88
N ASN A 126 -1.91 -5.28 9.53
CA ASN A 126 -1.20 -6.48 9.10
C ASN A 126 -2.20 -7.60 8.79
N VAL A 127 -2.25 -8.04 7.52
CA VAL A 127 -3.23 -9.05 7.08
C VAL A 127 -3.04 -10.40 7.77
N ARG A 128 -1.87 -10.66 8.33
CA ARG A 128 -1.62 -11.88 9.10
C ARG A 128 -2.16 -11.84 10.53
N MET A 129 -2.80 -10.75 10.92
CA MET A 129 -3.54 -10.63 12.18
C MET A 129 -5.00 -11.09 12.06
N LEU A 130 -5.41 -11.50 10.87
CA LEU A 130 -6.75 -12.05 10.67
C LEU A 130 -6.95 -13.39 11.37
#